data_941a8ac88dd17b26d5d90f32dadde035
#
_entry.id   941a8ac88dd17b26d5d90f32dadde035
#
_cell.length_a   1.000
_cell.length_b   1.000
_cell.length_c   1.000
_cell.angle_alpha   90.00
_cell.angle_beta   90.00
_cell.angle_gamma   90.00
#
_symmetry.space_group_name_H-M   'P 1'
#
loop_
_entity.id
_entity.type
_entity.pdbx_description
1 polymer ?
#
loop_
_entity_poly.entity_id
_entity_poly.type
_entity_poly.pdbx_seq_one_letter_code
_entity_poly.pdbx_strand_id
1 'polypeptide(L)'
;MDSPCIIFSEDNFFNVGLKAMFSSNTFGAGYVIVDVESTRRSQVEQCLSQGKKVFAFIDNDFDYYALCHLENVIFIDRRSGISEVLSCLSLNHAHFNYRVKAKLSEREGEVLSCLQEGLDTRQIGERLGVNIKTIYASRSRLINKMQAGNRICLYRNIARL
;
A
#
# COMPACT_ATOMS: atom_id res chain seq x y z
N MET A 1 12.23 -18.03 22.20
CA MET A 1 11.29 -18.62 21.20
C MET A 1 11.05 -17.57 20.15
N ASP A 2 11.59 -17.81 18.98
CA ASP A 2 11.37 -16.91 17.85
C ASP A 2 9.90 -17.03 17.43
N SER A 3 9.15 -15.97 17.62
CA SER A 3 7.78 -15.93 17.12
C SER A 3 7.84 -16.03 15.60
N PRO A 4 7.08 -16.95 14.98
CA PRO A 4 7.11 -17.10 13.54
C PRO A 4 6.69 -15.79 12.87
N CYS A 5 7.33 -15.47 11.74
CA CYS A 5 6.92 -14.34 10.92
C CYS A 5 5.45 -14.54 10.50
N ILE A 6 4.64 -13.54 10.76
CA ILE A 6 3.21 -13.58 10.40
C ILE A 6 3.09 -13.10 8.95
N ILE A 7 2.44 -13.91 8.11
CA ILE A 7 2.18 -13.59 6.71
C ILE A 7 0.67 -13.48 6.51
N PHE A 8 0.22 -12.33 6.03
CA PHE A 8 -1.16 -12.11 5.60
C PHE A 8 -1.21 -12.14 4.08
N SER A 9 -1.68 -13.23 3.51
CA SER A 9 -1.98 -13.39 2.09
C SER A 9 -2.95 -14.54 1.89
N GLU A 10 -3.86 -14.38 0.93
CA GLU A 10 -4.73 -15.46 0.43
C GLU A 10 -4.09 -16.22 -0.74
N ASP A 11 -2.98 -15.70 -1.29
CA ASP A 11 -2.23 -16.35 -2.36
C ASP A 11 -1.35 -17.47 -1.80
N ASN A 12 -1.72 -18.71 -2.08
CA ASN A 12 -0.98 -19.89 -1.63
C ASN A 12 0.43 -19.97 -2.20
N PHE A 13 0.64 -19.54 -3.45
CA PHE A 13 1.97 -19.53 -4.07
C PHE A 13 2.89 -18.51 -3.41
N PHE A 14 2.36 -17.33 -3.12
CA PHE A 14 3.06 -16.29 -2.37
C PHE A 14 3.46 -16.79 -0.98
N ASN A 15 2.53 -17.42 -0.25
CA ASN A 15 2.78 -18.00 1.07
C ASN A 15 3.86 -19.08 1.05
N VAL A 16 3.79 -20.00 0.10
CA VAL A 16 4.77 -21.10 -0.05
C VAL A 16 6.14 -20.55 -0.43
N GLY A 17 6.19 -19.61 -1.36
CA GLY A 17 7.43 -18.96 -1.79
C GLY A 17 8.14 -18.25 -0.65
N LEU A 18 7.42 -17.44 0.12
CA LEU A 18 7.99 -16.75 1.28
C LEU A 18 8.45 -17.72 2.37
N LYS A 19 7.65 -18.72 2.72
CA LYS A 19 8.03 -19.72 3.71
C LYS A 19 9.29 -20.47 3.30
N ALA A 20 9.43 -20.80 2.03
CA ALA A 20 10.65 -21.44 1.51
C ALA A 20 11.88 -20.53 1.63
N MET A 21 11.70 -19.21 1.43
CA MET A 21 12.77 -18.22 1.61
C MET A 21 13.17 -18.08 3.08
N PHE A 22 12.22 -18.20 4.02
CA PHE A 22 12.48 -18.04 5.46
C PHE A 22 13.05 -19.28 6.13
N SER A 23 12.91 -20.46 5.54
CA SER A 23 13.46 -21.71 6.10
C SER A 23 14.99 -21.67 6.24
N SER A 24 15.68 -20.75 5.55
CA SER A 24 17.13 -20.59 5.60
C SER A 24 17.61 -19.39 6.43
N ASN A 25 16.72 -18.50 6.87
CA ASN A 25 17.11 -17.29 7.61
C ASN A 25 16.11 -17.01 8.74
N THR A 26 16.59 -16.90 9.95
CA THR A 26 15.86 -16.44 11.14
C THR A 26 15.58 -14.96 11.03
N PHE A 27 14.38 -14.58 10.64
CA PHE A 27 13.92 -13.19 10.76
C PHE A 27 13.36 -12.99 12.17
N GLY A 28 13.85 -11.94 12.85
CA GLY A 28 13.51 -11.68 14.25
C GLY A 28 12.00 -11.42 14.46
N ALA A 29 11.56 -11.74 15.65
CA ALA A 29 10.21 -11.41 16.11
C ALA A 29 9.94 -9.91 16.03
N GLY A 30 8.83 -9.52 15.39
CA GLY A 30 8.45 -8.09 15.29
C GLY A 30 8.11 -7.62 13.89
N TYR A 31 8.22 -8.50 12.90
CA TYR A 31 7.85 -8.20 11.52
C TYR A 31 6.58 -8.93 11.10
N VAL A 32 5.83 -8.26 10.26
CA VAL A 32 4.65 -8.82 9.60
C VAL A 32 4.80 -8.61 8.10
N ILE A 33 4.55 -9.62 7.32
CA ILE A 33 4.49 -9.54 5.86
C ILE A 33 3.04 -9.48 5.44
N VAL A 34 2.73 -8.53 4.59
CA VAL A 34 1.38 -8.28 4.11
C VAL A 34 1.39 -8.26 2.59
N ASP A 35 0.59 -9.12 1.99
CA ASP A 35 0.21 -9.04 0.59
C ASP A 35 -1.01 -8.10 0.50
N VAL A 36 -0.78 -6.87 0.05
CA VAL A 36 -1.80 -5.81 0.07
C VAL A 36 -2.97 -6.14 -0.85
N GLU A 37 -2.77 -6.95 -1.89
CA GLU A 37 -3.85 -7.38 -2.77
C GLU A 37 -4.94 -8.17 -2.03
N SER A 38 -4.56 -8.94 -1.02
CA SER A 38 -5.48 -9.79 -0.25
C SER A 38 -5.74 -9.32 1.19
N THR A 39 -5.24 -8.13 1.56
CA THR A 39 -5.30 -7.65 2.95
C THR A 39 -6.02 -6.31 3.02
N ARG A 40 -6.85 -6.13 4.04
CA ARG A 40 -7.52 -4.86 4.29
C ARG A 40 -6.61 -3.88 5.03
N ARG A 41 -6.73 -2.58 4.72
CA ARG A 41 -6.02 -1.50 5.40
C ARG A 41 -6.12 -1.58 6.93
N SER A 42 -7.30 -1.89 7.45
CA SER A 42 -7.52 -2.04 8.90
C SER A 42 -6.65 -3.10 9.56
N GLN A 43 -6.32 -4.18 8.83
CA GLN A 43 -5.41 -5.23 9.32
C GLN A 43 -3.97 -4.72 9.39
N VAL A 44 -3.54 -3.92 8.42
CA VAL A 44 -2.22 -3.27 8.43
C VAL A 44 -2.11 -2.32 9.62
N GLU A 45 -3.10 -1.46 9.81
CA GLU A 45 -3.16 -0.52 10.94
C GLU A 45 -3.15 -1.23 12.29
N GLN A 46 -3.86 -2.36 12.39
CA GLN A 46 -3.85 -3.18 13.60
C GLN A 46 -2.45 -3.76 13.90
N CYS A 47 -1.72 -4.22 12.90
CA CYS A 47 -0.35 -4.71 13.08
C CYS A 47 0.58 -3.59 13.56
N LEU A 48 0.45 -2.40 13.00
CA LEU A 48 1.23 -1.23 13.38
C LEU A 48 0.92 -0.76 14.79
N SER A 49 -0.35 -0.80 15.22
CA SER A 49 -0.76 -0.46 16.59
C SER A 49 -0.15 -1.40 17.64
N GLN A 50 0.23 -2.62 17.25
CA GLN A 50 0.95 -3.58 18.08
C GLN A 50 2.48 -3.36 18.08
N GLY A 51 2.97 -2.27 17.50
CA GLY A 51 4.40 -1.93 17.42
C GLY A 51 5.19 -2.79 16.44
N LYS A 52 4.53 -3.49 15.54
CA LYS A 52 5.19 -4.33 14.53
C LYS A 52 5.59 -3.49 13.32
N LYS A 53 6.70 -3.85 12.68
CA LYS A 53 7.04 -3.35 11.34
C LYS A 53 6.32 -4.18 10.27
N VAL A 54 5.82 -3.52 9.25
CA VAL A 54 5.08 -4.15 8.17
C VAL A 54 5.88 -4.08 6.88
N PHE A 55 6.12 -5.22 6.25
CA PHE A 55 6.58 -5.33 4.88
C PHE A 55 5.36 -5.51 3.98
N ALA A 56 5.00 -4.46 3.26
CA ALA A 56 3.84 -4.43 2.39
C ALA A 56 4.26 -4.72 0.95
N PHE A 57 3.85 -5.87 0.43
CA PHE A 57 4.01 -6.21 -0.97
C PHE A 57 2.89 -5.59 -1.78
N ILE A 58 3.26 -4.71 -2.70
CA ILE A 58 2.34 -3.95 -3.56
C ILE A 58 2.75 -4.05 -5.02
N ASP A 59 1.81 -3.84 -5.92
CA ASP A 59 2.05 -3.86 -7.37
C ASP A 59 1.60 -2.59 -8.10
N ASN A 60 0.94 -1.68 -7.40
CA ASN A 60 0.38 -0.46 -7.97
C ASN A 60 0.44 0.75 -7.05
N ASP A 61 0.30 1.93 -7.65
CA ASP A 61 0.39 3.20 -6.94
C ASP A 61 -0.78 3.46 -5.99
N PHE A 62 -1.94 2.87 -6.21
CA PHE A 62 -3.08 3.02 -5.30
C PHE A 62 -2.77 2.45 -3.92
N ASP A 63 -2.18 1.26 -3.88
CA ASP A 63 -1.78 0.60 -2.63
C ASP A 63 -0.71 1.42 -1.92
N TYR A 64 0.26 1.97 -2.67
CA TYR A 64 1.26 2.87 -2.12
C TYR A 64 0.63 4.09 -1.44
N TYR A 65 -0.20 4.83 -2.17
CA TYR A 65 -0.81 6.05 -1.65
C TYR A 65 -1.80 5.81 -0.51
N ALA A 66 -2.42 4.63 -0.46
CA ALA A 66 -3.30 4.27 0.65
C ALA A 66 -2.55 4.07 1.98
N LEU A 67 -1.28 3.65 1.92
CA LEU A 67 -0.51 3.25 3.08
C LEU A 67 0.72 4.13 3.35
N CYS A 68 1.12 5.00 2.42
CA CYS A 68 2.37 5.76 2.51
C CYS A 68 2.42 6.77 3.68
N HIS A 69 1.27 7.12 4.25
CA HIS A 69 1.19 7.98 5.43
C HIS A 69 1.39 7.23 6.76
N LEU A 70 1.40 5.89 6.71
CA LEU A 70 1.63 5.06 7.89
C LEU A 70 3.13 4.91 8.15
N GLU A 71 3.54 5.15 9.38
CA GLU A 71 4.91 4.92 9.82
C GLU A 71 5.19 3.41 9.98
N ASN A 72 6.44 3.02 9.84
CA ASN A 72 6.89 1.62 9.95
C ASN A 72 6.34 0.65 8.91
N VAL A 73 5.91 1.15 7.76
CA VAL A 73 5.59 0.35 6.58
C VAL A 73 6.73 0.44 5.57
N ILE A 74 7.23 -0.70 5.14
CA ILE A 74 8.25 -0.83 4.09
C ILE A 74 7.59 -1.44 2.87
N PHE A 75 7.61 -0.72 1.75
CA PHE A 75 6.98 -1.16 0.51
C PHE A 75 7.94 -1.98 -0.33
N ILE A 76 7.50 -3.15 -0.75
CA ILE A 76 8.23 -4.04 -1.65
C ILE A 76 7.40 -4.22 -2.92
N ASP A 77 8.02 -4.05 -4.09
CA ASP A 77 7.36 -4.38 -5.34
C ASP A 77 7.12 -5.89 -5.42
N ARG A 78 5.88 -6.30 -5.59
CA ARG A 78 5.49 -7.72 -5.68
C ARG A 78 6.18 -8.44 -6.85
N ARG A 79 6.69 -7.70 -7.83
CA ARG A 79 7.44 -8.22 -8.99
C ARG A 79 8.93 -8.29 -8.76
N SER A 80 9.44 -7.86 -7.60
CA SER A 80 10.86 -7.92 -7.27
C SER A 80 11.38 -9.35 -7.29
N GLY A 81 12.62 -9.50 -7.71
CA GLY A 81 13.32 -10.78 -7.69
C GLY A 81 13.59 -11.26 -6.27
N ILE A 82 13.79 -12.56 -6.11
CA ILE A 82 14.02 -13.20 -4.79
C ILE A 82 15.20 -12.56 -4.05
N SER A 83 16.30 -12.25 -4.74
CA SER A 83 17.49 -11.64 -4.15
C SER A 83 17.21 -10.22 -3.63
N GLU A 84 16.39 -9.44 -4.34
CA GLU A 84 15.99 -8.10 -3.91
C GLU A 84 15.10 -8.17 -2.68
N VAL A 85 14.13 -9.08 -2.66
CA VAL A 85 13.25 -9.31 -1.51
C VAL A 85 14.05 -9.73 -0.29
N LEU A 86 14.95 -10.71 -0.43
CA LEU A 86 15.82 -11.15 0.66
C LEU A 86 16.70 -10.03 1.19
N SER A 87 17.28 -9.21 0.32
CA SER A 87 18.07 -8.06 0.72
C SER A 87 17.24 -7.04 1.50
N CYS A 88 16.04 -6.76 1.05
CA CYS A 88 15.12 -5.85 1.72
C CYS A 88 14.75 -6.36 3.14
N LEU A 89 14.43 -7.62 3.24
CA LEU A 89 14.04 -8.25 4.50
C LEU A 89 15.21 -8.40 5.48
N SER A 90 16.41 -8.72 4.98
CA SER A 90 17.62 -8.97 5.81
C SER A 90 18.28 -7.70 6.30
N LEU A 91 18.37 -6.68 5.46
CA LEU A 91 19.11 -5.46 5.77
C LEU A 91 18.29 -4.42 6.52
N ASN A 92 16.98 -4.66 6.67
CA ASN A 92 16.07 -3.72 7.35
C ASN A 92 16.13 -2.29 6.77
N HIS A 93 16.63 -2.17 5.54
CA HIS A 93 16.83 -0.90 4.86
C HIS A 93 15.57 -0.48 4.12
N ALA A 94 15.11 0.72 4.41
CA ALA A 94 14.03 1.42 3.73
C ALA A 94 14.31 1.73 2.24
N HIS A 95 15.37 1.21 1.66
CA HIS A 95 15.85 1.60 0.34
C HIS A 95 15.38 0.72 -0.83
N PHE A 96 14.70 -0.39 -0.56
CA PHE A 96 14.20 -1.22 -1.65
C PHE A 96 12.74 -1.13 -1.81
N ASN A 97 12.34 -0.32 -2.74
CA ASN A 97 11.08 0.22 -2.57
C ASN A 97 10.36 0.17 -3.87
N TYR A 98 9.13 -0.11 -3.76
CA TYR A 98 8.18 0.18 -4.79
C TYR A 98 8.44 1.57 -5.37
N ARG A 99 8.68 1.64 -6.67
CA ARG A 99 8.87 2.91 -7.37
C ARG A 99 7.52 3.43 -7.84
N VAL A 100 7.09 4.51 -7.21
CA VAL A 100 5.87 5.22 -7.60
C VAL A 100 5.98 5.70 -9.03
N LYS A 101 5.02 5.34 -9.87
CA LYS A 101 4.95 5.72 -11.28
C LYS A 101 4.23 7.06 -11.46
N ALA A 102 3.11 7.25 -10.76
CA ALA A 102 2.30 8.45 -10.81
C ALA A 102 2.70 9.42 -9.69
N LYS A 103 3.45 10.46 -10.02
CA LYS A 103 3.74 11.55 -9.08
C LYS A 103 2.52 12.46 -8.99
N LEU A 104 1.84 12.41 -7.85
CA LEU A 104 0.72 13.28 -7.55
C LEU A 104 1.22 14.62 -7.01
N SER A 105 0.52 15.69 -7.36
CA SER A 105 0.68 16.96 -6.64
C SER A 105 0.07 16.83 -5.24
N GLU A 106 0.43 17.74 -4.34
CA GLU A 106 -0.12 17.78 -2.99
C GLU A 106 -1.65 17.75 -3.00
N ARG A 107 -2.27 18.60 -3.82
CA ARG A 107 -3.74 18.65 -3.97
C ARG A 107 -4.34 17.36 -4.51
N GLU A 108 -3.70 16.73 -5.47
CA GLU A 108 -4.15 15.43 -5.99
C GLU A 108 -4.04 14.33 -4.92
N GLY A 109 -2.97 14.35 -4.13
CA GLY A 109 -2.80 13.46 -2.99
C GLY A 109 -3.87 13.63 -1.93
N GLU A 110 -4.20 14.87 -1.56
CA GLU A 110 -5.28 15.18 -0.63
C GLU A 110 -6.64 14.68 -1.13
N VAL A 111 -6.95 14.91 -2.40
CA VAL A 111 -8.20 14.42 -3.02
C VAL A 111 -8.24 12.90 -3.02
N LEU A 112 -7.13 12.23 -3.38
CA LEU A 112 -7.05 10.77 -3.36
C LEU A 112 -7.25 10.22 -1.95
N SER A 113 -6.62 10.82 -0.95
CA SER A 113 -6.78 10.43 0.45
C SER A 113 -8.24 10.53 0.91
N CYS A 114 -8.91 11.64 0.60
CA CYS A 114 -10.32 11.82 0.91
C CYS A 114 -11.22 10.77 0.21
N LEU A 115 -10.90 10.44 -1.05
CA LEU A 115 -11.62 9.37 -1.77
C LEU A 115 -11.41 7.99 -1.12
N GLN A 116 -10.21 7.71 -0.64
CA GLN A 116 -9.88 6.47 0.08
C GLN A 116 -10.58 6.37 1.44
N GLU A 117 -10.88 7.51 2.06
CA GLU A 117 -11.71 7.59 3.27
C GLU A 117 -13.22 7.42 2.98
N GLY A 118 -13.61 7.34 1.71
CA GLY A 118 -15.00 7.17 1.29
C GLY A 118 -15.82 8.47 1.21
N LEU A 119 -15.16 9.64 1.20
CA LEU A 119 -15.83 10.93 1.09
C LEU A 119 -16.38 11.16 -0.32
N ASP A 120 -17.56 11.73 -0.39
CA ASP A 120 -18.14 12.17 -1.66
C ASP A 120 -17.54 13.51 -2.12
N THR A 121 -17.83 13.90 -3.37
CA THR A 121 -17.27 15.12 -3.98
C THR A 121 -17.59 16.39 -3.19
N ARG A 122 -18.78 16.46 -2.59
CA ARG A 122 -19.21 17.60 -1.79
C ARG A 122 -18.43 17.69 -0.48
N GLN A 123 -18.34 16.57 0.23
CA GLN A 123 -17.59 16.45 1.47
C GLN A 123 -16.11 16.79 1.27
N ILE A 124 -15.51 16.35 0.14
CA ILE A 124 -14.14 16.68 -0.21
C ILE A 124 -13.99 18.19 -0.44
N GLY A 125 -14.92 18.79 -1.19
CA GLY A 125 -14.93 20.23 -1.42
C GLY A 125 -15.02 21.04 -0.14
N GLU A 126 -15.88 20.65 0.79
CA GLU A 126 -16.03 21.25 2.10
C GLU A 126 -14.76 21.08 2.95
N ARG A 127 -14.19 19.87 3.02
CA ARG A 127 -12.97 19.57 3.78
C ARG A 127 -11.75 20.35 3.29
N LEU A 128 -11.56 20.41 1.97
CA LEU A 128 -10.40 21.07 1.36
C LEU A 128 -10.61 22.56 1.08
N GLY A 129 -11.80 23.10 1.33
CA GLY A 129 -12.13 24.50 1.08
C GLY A 129 -12.08 24.89 -0.39
N VAL A 130 -12.45 23.98 -1.29
CA VAL A 130 -12.40 24.19 -2.74
C VAL A 130 -13.74 23.92 -3.41
N ASN A 131 -13.93 24.53 -4.58
CA ASN A 131 -15.13 24.35 -5.38
C ASN A 131 -15.25 22.91 -5.89
N ILE A 132 -16.48 22.41 -5.97
CA ILE A 132 -16.81 21.07 -6.51
C ILE A 132 -16.23 20.86 -7.92
N LYS A 133 -16.24 21.89 -8.77
CA LYS A 133 -15.62 21.81 -10.12
C LYS A 133 -14.13 21.48 -10.05
N THR A 134 -13.43 22.05 -9.05
CA THR A 134 -12.01 21.76 -8.80
C THR A 134 -11.79 20.31 -8.40
N ILE A 135 -12.70 19.74 -7.60
CA ILE A 135 -12.64 18.33 -7.22
C ILE A 135 -12.86 17.42 -8.43
N TYR A 136 -13.83 17.74 -9.29
CA TYR A 136 -14.03 16.99 -10.55
C TYR A 136 -12.80 17.03 -11.44
N ALA A 137 -12.18 18.20 -11.60
CA ALA A 137 -10.94 18.34 -12.37
C ALA A 137 -9.79 17.53 -11.78
N SER A 138 -9.61 17.59 -10.46
CA SER A 138 -8.58 16.79 -9.76
C SER A 138 -8.82 15.30 -9.92
N ARG A 139 -10.06 14.85 -9.81
CA ARG A 139 -10.42 13.44 -10.03
C ARG A 139 -10.12 12.97 -11.45
N SER A 140 -10.41 13.80 -12.45
CA SER A 140 -10.08 13.49 -13.85
C SER A 140 -8.56 13.36 -14.07
N ARG A 141 -7.78 14.24 -13.43
CA ARG A 141 -6.30 14.14 -13.45
C ARG A 141 -5.81 12.87 -12.75
N LEU A 142 -6.41 12.50 -11.63
CA LEU A 142 -6.09 11.24 -10.93
C LEU A 142 -6.35 10.02 -11.82
N ILE A 143 -7.50 9.97 -12.50
CA ILE A 143 -7.84 8.89 -13.43
C ILE A 143 -6.74 8.74 -14.49
N ASN A 144 -6.30 9.86 -15.07
CA ASN A 144 -5.27 9.85 -16.10
C ASN A 144 -3.89 9.47 -15.54
N LYS A 145 -3.45 10.09 -14.45
CA LYS A 145 -2.14 9.83 -13.84
C LYS A 145 -2.01 8.42 -13.29
N MET A 146 -3.05 7.92 -12.64
CA MET A 146 -3.08 6.58 -12.07
C MET A 146 -3.40 5.50 -13.11
N GLN A 147 -3.60 5.89 -14.37
CA GLN A 147 -3.96 4.99 -15.47
C GLN A 147 -5.18 4.11 -15.15
N ALA A 148 -6.12 4.68 -14.43
CA ALA A 148 -7.32 3.95 -13.98
C ALA A 148 -8.33 3.67 -15.12
N GLY A 149 -8.13 4.28 -16.28
CA GLY A 149 -9.00 4.14 -17.45
C GLY A 149 -10.28 4.97 -17.34
N ASN A 150 -11.04 4.83 -16.27
CA ASN A 150 -12.27 5.58 -16.05
C ASN A 150 -12.60 5.70 -14.54
N ARG A 151 -13.66 6.45 -14.22
CA ARG A 151 -14.11 6.68 -12.85
C ARG A 151 -14.46 5.39 -12.11
N ILE A 152 -15.07 4.43 -12.76
CA ILE A 152 -15.46 3.15 -12.15
C ILE A 152 -14.22 2.36 -11.73
N CYS A 153 -13.20 2.30 -12.59
CA CYS A 153 -11.93 1.66 -12.28
C CYS A 153 -11.18 2.37 -11.14
N LEU A 154 -11.21 3.72 -11.11
CA LEU A 154 -10.66 4.48 -10.00
C LEU A 154 -11.30 4.08 -8.67
N TYR A 155 -12.62 4.12 -8.57
CA TYR A 155 -13.32 3.76 -7.34
C TYR A 155 -13.16 2.29 -6.96
N ARG A 156 -13.09 1.38 -7.94
CA ARG A 156 -12.81 -0.04 -7.67
C ARG A 156 -11.45 -0.24 -7.01
N ASN A 157 -10.42 0.43 -7.51
CA ASN A 157 -9.08 0.36 -6.92
C ASN A 157 -9.02 0.99 -5.51
N ILE A 158 -9.73 2.08 -5.29
CA ILE A 158 -9.84 2.73 -3.99
C ILE A 158 -10.58 1.84 -2.98
N ALA A 159 -11.68 1.22 -3.38
CA ALA A 159 -12.53 0.40 -2.50
C ALA A 159 -11.90 -0.95 -2.13
N ARG A 160 -10.83 -1.36 -2.81
CA ARG A 160 -10.14 -2.61 -2.53
C ARG A 160 -9.41 -2.59 -1.18
N LEU A 161 -8.94 -1.46 -0.74
CA LEU A 161 -8.29 -1.22 0.54
C LEU A 161 -9.24 -0.59 1.55
#